data_7c4d2a9e85655ac2ba3fcf70423e8b2e
#
_entry.id   7c4d2a9e85655ac2ba3fcf70423e8b2e
#
_cell.length_a   1.000
_cell.length_b   1.000
_cell.length_c   1.000
_cell.angle_alpha   90.00
_cell.angle_beta   90.00
_cell.angle_gamma   90.00
#
_symmetry.space_group_name_H-M   'P 1'
#
loop_
_entity.id
_entity.type
_entity.pdbx_description
1 polymer ?
#
loop_
_entity_poly.entity_id
_entity_poly.type
_entity_poly.pdbx_seq_one_letter_code
_entity_poly.pdbx_strand_id
1 'polypeptide(L)'
;GEGSYSHSLGISSYGFTSTVADGLGSLLLPGVDTLRQVLRIRHNQYIGQVYHADSKFMNDSISCLSDSVRQWLKHDPARWHVVHCQWYVPGYRYPVFETFENSIYKSGSLYKHFNTAFYYPLTEQCYLADDPENRIIRDRLAMLDERAFKQESNDLLVEELCLKTLQQRQQH
;
A
#
# COMPACT_ATOMS: atom_id res chain seq x y z
N GLY A 1 4.97 -43.31 -32.96
CA GLY A 1 5.48 -41.94 -32.92
C GLY A 1 4.90 -41.22 -31.75
N GLU A 2 5.64 -41.07 -30.65
CA GLU A 2 5.25 -40.21 -29.51
C GLU A 2 5.44 -38.75 -29.93
N GLY A 3 4.36 -38.09 -30.29
CA GLY A 3 4.36 -36.67 -30.48
C GLY A 3 4.23 -35.97 -29.12
N SER A 4 5.25 -35.28 -28.63
CA SER A 4 5.13 -34.39 -27.48
C SER A 4 4.40 -33.13 -27.96
N TYR A 5 3.18 -32.94 -27.52
CA TYR A 5 2.46 -31.69 -27.71
C TYR A 5 2.80 -30.73 -26.56
N SER A 6 3.61 -29.72 -26.82
CA SER A 6 3.79 -28.61 -25.90
C SER A 6 2.78 -27.53 -26.26
N HIS A 7 1.70 -27.42 -25.49
CA HIS A 7 0.82 -26.26 -25.55
C HIS A 7 1.24 -25.29 -24.45
N SER A 8 1.49 -24.03 -24.81
CA SER A 8 1.71 -22.98 -23.84
C SER A 8 0.36 -22.61 -23.20
N LEU A 9 0.24 -22.77 -21.88
CA LEU A 9 -0.90 -22.29 -21.12
C LEU A 9 -0.60 -20.88 -20.62
N GLY A 10 -1.33 -19.90 -21.11
CA GLY A 10 -1.32 -18.55 -20.59
C GLY A 10 -2.25 -18.42 -19.39
N ILE A 11 -1.79 -17.83 -18.30
CA ILE A 11 -2.60 -17.50 -17.13
C ILE A 11 -2.58 -15.99 -16.96
N SER A 12 -3.75 -15.36 -17.03
CA SER A 12 -3.91 -13.95 -16.69
C SER A 12 -4.55 -13.84 -15.32
N SER A 13 -3.88 -13.15 -14.40
CA SER A 13 -4.44 -12.77 -13.11
C SER A 13 -4.87 -11.32 -13.15
N TYR A 14 -6.05 -11.02 -12.66
CA TYR A 14 -6.62 -9.70 -12.59
C TYR A 14 -7.31 -9.50 -11.24
N GLY A 15 -7.43 -8.27 -10.81
CA GLY A 15 -8.06 -7.99 -9.55
C GLY A 15 -7.90 -6.54 -9.10
N PHE A 16 -8.33 -6.28 -7.90
CA PHE A 16 -8.10 -5.00 -7.25
C PHE A 16 -7.85 -5.18 -5.76
N THR A 17 -7.16 -4.22 -5.18
CA THR A 17 -6.95 -4.11 -3.73
C THR A 17 -7.57 -2.81 -3.25
N SER A 18 -8.34 -2.89 -2.18
CA SER A 18 -8.83 -1.74 -1.44
C SER A 18 -8.14 -1.69 -0.08
N THR A 19 -7.55 -0.56 0.25
CA THR A 19 -6.84 -0.35 1.52
C THR A 19 -7.52 0.75 2.30
N VAL A 20 -7.78 0.50 3.58
CA VAL A 20 -8.42 1.45 4.48
C VAL A 20 -7.88 1.33 5.90
N ALA A 21 -7.64 2.47 6.56
CA ALA A 21 -7.42 2.53 7.99
C ALA A 21 -8.81 2.52 8.65
N ASP A 22 -9.21 1.40 9.26
CA ASP A 22 -10.58 1.18 9.73
C ASP A 22 -10.72 1.01 11.23
N GLY A 23 -9.62 1.14 11.98
CA GLY A 23 -9.66 1.04 13.44
C GLY A 23 -8.51 1.75 14.12
N LEU A 24 -8.83 2.44 15.20
CA LEU A 24 -7.85 3.00 16.13
C LEU A 24 -8.29 2.63 17.55
N GLY A 25 -7.39 2.05 18.35
CA GLY A 25 -7.77 1.61 19.69
C GLY A 25 -6.66 0.89 20.42
N SER A 26 -7.05 -0.07 21.24
CA SER A 26 -6.12 -0.92 21.99
C SER A 26 -6.17 -2.36 21.48
N LEU A 27 -5.01 -2.99 21.38
CA LEU A 27 -4.87 -4.40 21.01
C LEU A 27 -4.52 -5.22 22.24
N LEU A 28 -5.35 -6.21 22.51
CA LEU A 28 -5.19 -7.18 23.60
C LEU A 28 -4.67 -8.48 22.99
N LEU A 29 -3.48 -8.87 23.36
CA LEU A 29 -2.87 -10.14 22.92
C LEU A 29 -2.63 -11.04 24.15
N PRO A 30 -2.82 -12.36 24.01
CA PRO A 30 -2.57 -13.29 25.12
C PRO A 30 -1.11 -13.22 25.58
N GLY A 31 -0.89 -13.06 26.88
CA GLY A 31 0.44 -13.04 27.48
C GLY A 31 1.29 -11.79 27.18
N VAL A 32 0.68 -10.75 26.63
CA VAL A 32 1.34 -9.47 26.33
C VAL A 32 0.58 -8.33 27.00
N ASP A 33 1.30 -7.27 27.39
CA ASP A 33 0.67 -6.04 27.85
C ASP A 33 -0.23 -5.43 26.78
N THR A 34 -1.30 -4.78 27.21
CA THR A 34 -2.21 -4.09 26.31
C THR A 34 -1.47 -3.01 25.51
N LEU A 35 -1.42 -3.18 24.19
CA LEU A 35 -0.87 -2.19 23.29
C LEU A 35 -1.92 -1.10 23.05
N ARG A 36 -1.53 0.17 23.21
CA ARG A 36 -2.41 1.34 23.06
C ARG A 36 -2.13 2.11 21.80
N GLN A 37 -3.12 2.89 21.34
CA GLN A 37 -3.03 3.71 20.12
C GLN A 37 -2.68 2.89 18.88
N VAL A 38 -3.19 1.68 18.81
CA VAL A 38 -2.94 0.77 17.69
C VAL A 38 -3.83 1.14 16.52
N LEU A 39 -3.23 1.39 15.36
CA LEU A 39 -3.92 1.62 14.10
C LEU A 39 -4.10 0.30 13.37
N ARG A 40 -5.33 -0.03 12.96
CA ARG A 40 -5.61 -1.15 12.07
C ARG A 40 -5.74 -0.66 10.63
N ILE A 41 -4.97 -1.26 9.74
CA ILE A 41 -5.10 -1.11 8.30
C ILE A 41 -5.64 -2.42 7.73
N ARG A 42 -6.68 -2.33 6.92
CA ARG A 42 -7.29 -3.47 6.24
C ARG A 42 -7.15 -3.35 4.74
N HIS A 43 -6.64 -4.42 4.15
CA HIS A 43 -6.54 -4.61 2.72
C HIS A 43 -7.55 -5.68 2.31
N ASN A 44 -8.46 -5.33 1.41
CA ASN A 44 -9.33 -6.29 0.75
C ASN A 44 -8.80 -6.50 -0.68
N GLN A 45 -8.41 -7.71 -0.99
CA GLN A 45 -7.88 -8.08 -2.28
C GLN A 45 -8.79 -9.10 -2.95
N TYR A 46 -9.24 -8.78 -4.15
CA TYR A 46 -10.04 -9.66 -4.99
C TYR A 46 -9.22 -10.06 -6.21
N ILE A 47 -9.03 -11.37 -6.42
CA ILE A 47 -8.19 -11.91 -7.47
C ILE A 47 -8.99 -12.90 -8.29
N GLY A 48 -9.07 -12.66 -9.61
CA GLY A 48 -9.57 -13.59 -10.61
C GLY A 48 -8.43 -14.14 -11.44
N GLN A 49 -8.63 -15.30 -12.02
CA GLN A 49 -7.71 -15.89 -13.00
C GLN A 49 -8.46 -16.40 -14.21
N VAL A 50 -7.91 -16.13 -15.38
CA VAL A 50 -8.38 -16.66 -16.64
C VAL A 50 -7.26 -17.46 -17.30
N TYR A 51 -7.60 -18.63 -17.79
CA TYR A 51 -6.66 -19.51 -18.49
C TYR A 51 -6.88 -19.35 -20.00
N HIS A 52 -5.80 -19.12 -20.73
CA HIS A 52 -5.84 -18.94 -22.19
C HIS A 52 -4.99 -19.99 -22.88
N ALA A 53 -5.51 -20.52 -23.97
CA ALA A 53 -4.75 -21.38 -24.85
C ALA A 53 -3.83 -20.60 -25.81
N ASP A 54 -4.05 -19.28 -25.99
CA ASP A 54 -3.32 -18.44 -26.94
C ASP A 54 -2.88 -17.11 -26.36
N SER A 55 -1.64 -16.71 -26.67
CA SER A 55 -1.01 -15.47 -26.19
C SER A 55 -1.61 -14.17 -26.75
N LYS A 56 -2.39 -14.25 -27.81
CA LYS A 56 -2.97 -13.09 -28.48
C LYS A 56 -4.10 -12.43 -27.69
N PHE A 57 -4.75 -13.19 -26.83
CA PHE A 57 -5.86 -12.72 -25.98
C PHE A 57 -5.40 -11.87 -24.78
N MET A 58 -4.12 -11.94 -24.42
CA MET A 58 -3.59 -11.27 -23.22
C MET A 58 -3.60 -9.74 -23.34
N ASN A 59 -3.32 -9.19 -24.52
CA ASN A 59 -3.16 -7.74 -24.68
C ASN A 59 -4.48 -6.98 -24.73
N ASP A 60 -5.54 -7.62 -25.24
CA ASP A 60 -6.85 -6.97 -25.39
C ASP A 60 -7.65 -7.00 -24.06
N SER A 61 -7.41 -8.02 -23.22
CA SER A 61 -8.16 -8.19 -21.97
C SER A 61 -7.65 -7.30 -20.83
N ILE A 62 -6.35 -6.95 -20.82
CA ILE A 62 -5.75 -6.11 -19.76
C ILE A 62 -6.13 -4.63 -19.91
N SER A 63 -6.28 -4.17 -21.15
CA SER A 63 -6.70 -2.79 -21.43
C SER A 63 -8.15 -2.47 -21.05
N CYS A 64 -8.98 -3.51 -20.90
CA CYS A 64 -10.41 -3.42 -20.57
C CYS A 64 -10.72 -3.59 -19.08
N LEU A 65 -9.76 -3.49 -18.17
CA LEU A 65 -10.00 -3.44 -16.71
C LEU A 65 -10.64 -2.10 -16.31
N SER A 66 -11.76 -1.79 -16.95
CA SER A 66 -12.64 -0.68 -16.66
C SER A 66 -13.36 -0.89 -15.32
N ASP A 67 -14.01 0.16 -14.84
CA ASP A 67 -14.84 0.12 -13.63
C ASP A 67 -15.91 -0.98 -13.65
N SER A 68 -16.33 -1.40 -14.84
CA SER A 68 -17.25 -2.53 -15.04
C SER A 68 -16.69 -3.86 -14.54
N VAL A 69 -15.39 -4.13 -14.72
CA VAL A 69 -14.75 -5.35 -14.22
C VAL A 69 -14.61 -5.30 -12.70
N ARG A 70 -14.35 -4.14 -12.13
CA ARG A 70 -14.32 -3.95 -10.68
C ARG A 70 -15.69 -4.20 -10.06
N GLN A 71 -16.76 -3.74 -10.70
CA GLN A 71 -18.13 -4.01 -10.26
C GLN A 71 -18.50 -5.49 -10.43
N TRP A 72 -18.12 -6.08 -11.54
CA TRP A 72 -18.33 -7.50 -11.79
C TRP A 72 -17.62 -8.38 -10.75
N LEU A 73 -16.35 -8.07 -10.42
CA LEU A 73 -15.61 -8.77 -9.36
C LEU A 73 -16.21 -8.60 -7.95
N LYS A 74 -17.00 -7.56 -7.72
CA LYS A 74 -17.75 -7.39 -6.47
C LYS A 74 -19.00 -8.24 -6.41
N HIS A 75 -19.60 -8.55 -7.57
CA HIS A 75 -20.86 -9.28 -7.66
C HIS A 75 -20.66 -10.76 -8.01
N ASP A 76 -19.62 -11.07 -8.77
CA ASP A 76 -19.24 -12.45 -9.08
C ASP A 76 -18.02 -12.78 -8.20
N PRO A 77 -18.11 -13.78 -7.32
CA PRO A 77 -17.03 -14.06 -6.38
C PRO A 77 -15.75 -14.32 -7.16
N ALA A 78 -14.77 -13.47 -6.89
CA ALA A 78 -13.41 -13.66 -7.36
C ALA A 78 -12.92 -15.05 -6.93
N ARG A 79 -11.99 -15.63 -7.68
CA ARG A 79 -11.42 -16.93 -7.31
C ARG A 79 -10.75 -16.90 -5.94
N TRP A 80 -10.18 -15.75 -5.58
CA TRP A 80 -9.63 -15.51 -4.26
C TRP A 80 -10.12 -14.16 -3.73
N HIS A 81 -10.54 -14.18 -2.51
CA HIS A 81 -10.74 -12.99 -1.72
C HIS A 81 -9.84 -13.09 -0.49
N VAL A 82 -8.94 -12.14 -0.34
CA VAL A 82 -8.01 -12.06 0.79
C VAL A 82 -8.33 -10.80 1.57
N VAL A 83 -8.59 -10.97 2.87
CA VAL A 83 -8.66 -9.86 3.82
C VAL A 83 -7.39 -9.93 4.66
N HIS A 84 -6.52 -8.95 4.49
CA HIS A 84 -5.30 -8.81 5.25
C HIS A 84 -5.44 -7.62 6.19
N CYS A 85 -5.40 -7.87 7.49
CA CYS A 85 -5.42 -6.83 8.51
C CYS A 85 -4.05 -6.73 9.17
N GLN A 86 -3.59 -5.50 9.36
CA GLN A 86 -2.31 -5.17 9.97
C GLN A 86 -2.54 -4.18 11.11
N TRP A 87 -1.92 -4.43 12.27
CA TRP A 87 -2.00 -3.58 13.45
C TRP A 87 -0.66 -2.93 13.72
N TYR A 88 -0.61 -1.62 13.65
CA TYR A 88 0.58 -0.80 13.84
C TYR A 88 0.56 -0.08 15.17
N VAL A 89 1.69 -0.09 15.87
CA VAL A 89 1.92 0.68 17.08
C VAL A 89 2.77 1.90 16.74
N PRO A 90 2.46 3.09 17.27
CA PRO A 90 3.28 4.27 17.03
C PRO A 90 4.74 4.06 17.37
N GLY A 91 5.62 4.54 16.51
CA GLY A 91 7.06 4.45 16.68
C GLY A 91 7.71 3.18 16.15
N TYR A 92 6.93 2.25 15.56
CA TYR A 92 7.45 1.04 14.93
C TYR A 92 7.10 1.01 13.45
N ARG A 93 8.03 0.49 12.64
CA ARG A 93 7.91 0.45 11.17
C ARG A 93 6.98 -0.66 10.69
N TYR A 94 7.02 -1.79 11.36
CA TYR A 94 6.30 -3.00 10.97
C TYR A 94 5.08 -3.22 11.85
N PRO A 95 4.04 -3.89 11.34
CA PRO A 95 2.90 -4.26 12.15
C PRO A 95 3.34 -5.19 13.29
N VAL A 96 2.68 -5.06 14.44
CA VAL A 96 2.90 -5.96 15.58
C VAL A 96 2.07 -7.21 15.49
N PHE A 97 0.98 -7.14 14.75
CA PHE A 97 0.07 -8.25 14.53
C PHE A 97 -0.50 -8.18 13.12
N GLU A 98 -0.65 -9.33 12.49
CA GLU A 98 -1.27 -9.45 11.17
C GLU A 98 -2.22 -10.63 11.14
N THR A 99 -3.30 -10.49 10.39
CA THR A 99 -4.21 -11.60 10.08
C THR A 99 -4.48 -11.66 8.59
N PHE A 100 -4.52 -12.86 8.08
CA PHE A 100 -4.93 -13.17 6.72
C PHE A 100 -6.15 -14.07 6.76
N GLU A 101 -7.24 -13.59 6.20
CA GLU A 101 -8.44 -14.37 5.94
C GLU A 101 -8.51 -14.64 4.44
N ASN A 102 -8.46 -15.91 4.06
CA ASN A 102 -8.42 -16.32 2.67
C ASN A 102 -9.66 -17.12 2.34
N SER A 103 -10.39 -16.68 1.33
CA SER A 103 -11.55 -17.35 0.76
C SER A 103 -11.27 -17.71 -0.70
N ILE A 104 -11.35 -18.98 -1.02
CA ILE A 104 -11.15 -19.51 -2.36
C ILE A 104 -12.49 -19.95 -2.89
N TYR A 105 -12.86 -19.49 -4.08
CA TYR A 105 -14.09 -19.84 -4.76
C TYR A 105 -13.82 -20.72 -5.98
N LYS A 106 -14.73 -21.66 -6.22
CA LYS A 106 -14.73 -22.52 -7.39
C LYS A 106 -16.15 -22.61 -7.93
N SER A 107 -16.32 -22.29 -9.20
CA SER A 107 -17.63 -22.29 -9.86
C SER A 107 -18.69 -21.47 -9.10
N GLY A 108 -18.31 -20.29 -8.57
CA GLY A 108 -19.19 -19.40 -7.83
C GLY A 108 -19.49 -19.80 -6.38
N SER A 109 -18.99 -20.94 -5.91
CA SER A 109 -19.19 -21.42 -4.55
C SER A 109 -17.92 -21.35 -3.73
N LEU A 110 -18.05 -21.07 -2.43
CA LEU A 110 -16.91 -21.09 -1.50
C LEU A 110 -16.37 -22.54 -1.43
N TYR A 111 -15.12 -22.70 -1.89
CA TYR A 111 -14.44 -23.99 -1.92
C TYR A 111 -13.59 -24.21 -0.68
N LYS A 112 -12.85 -23.18 -0.26
CA LYS A 112 -11.95 -23.24 0.89
C LYS A 112 -11.89 -21.90 1.59
N HIS A 113 -11.87 -21.94 2.91
CA HIS A 113 -11.66 -20.79 3.77
C HIS A 113 -10.66 -21.13 4.85
N PHE A 114 -9.69 -20.25 5.08
CA PHE A 114 -8.70 -20.42 6.15
C PHE A 114 -8.18 -19.08 6.64
N ASN A 115 -7.81 -19.05 7.90
CA ASN A 115 -7.25 -17.88 8.56
C ASN A 115 -5.85 -18.18 9.06
N THR A 116 -5.00 -17.18 9.00
CA THR A 116 -3.64 -17.22 9.56
C THR A 116 -3.38 -15.92 10.29
N ALA A 117 -2.68 -15.99 11.41
CA ALA A 117 -2.27 -14.83 12.18
C ALA A 117 -0.78 -14.89 12.49
N PHE A 118 -0.14 -13.72 12.50
CA PHE A 118 1.26 -13.54 12.83
C PHE A 118 1.39 -12.48 13.91
N TYR A 119 2.24 -12.75 14.87
CA TYR A 119 2.59 -11.81 15.92
C TYR A 119 4.09 -11.50 15.86
N TYR A 120 4.42 -10.22 15.84
CA TYR A 120 5.79 -9.72 15.80
C TYR A 120 6.04 -8.90 17.07
N PRO A 121 6.72 -9.45 18.08
CA PRO A 121 6.96 -8.76 19.33
C PRO A 121 7.67 -7.42 19.13
N LEU A 122 7.28 -6.39 19.87
CA LEU A 122 7.95 -5.09 19.80
C LEU A 122 9.44 -5.20 20.19
N THR A 123 9.80 -6.16 21.04
CA THR A 123 11.19 -6.42 21.45
C THR A 123 12.09 -6.90 20.32
N GLU A 124 11.51 -7.41 19.24
CA GLU A 124 12.23 -7.84 18.04
C GLU A 124 12.30 -6.74 16.97
N GLN A 125 11.66 -5.61 17.22
CA GLN A 125 11.62 -4.47 16.32
C GLN A 125 12.45 -3.30 16.85
N CYS A 126 13.11 -2.59 15.95
CA CYS A 126 13.78 -1.35 16.31
C CYS A 126 12.76 -0.20 16.39
N TYR A 127 12.78 0.57 17.47
CA TYR A 127 11.99 1.78 17.57
C TYR A 127 12.47 2.82 16.55
N LEU A 128 11.58 3.44 15.80
CA LEU A 128 11.95 4.34 14.69
C LEU A 128 12.85 5.49 15.08
N ALA A 129 12.76 5.97 16.33
CA ALA A 129 13.65 7.02 16.84
C ALA A 129 15.10 6.55 16.94
N ASP A 130 15.31 5.27 17.22
CA ASP A 130 16.61 4.65 17.44
C ASP A 130 17.13 3.93 16.17
N ASP A 131 16.29 3.77 15.16
CA ASP A 131 16.62 3.13 13.89
C ASP A 131 17.64 3.98 13.10
N PRO A 132 18.84 3.45 12.80
CA PRO A 132 19.87 4.18 12.06
C PRO A 132 19.43 4.63 10.66
N GLU A 133 18.68 3.81 9.95
CA GLU A 133 18.16 4.17 8.62
C GLU A 133 17.14 5.30 8.69
N ASN A 134 16.25 5.24 9.69
CA ASN A 134 15.27 6.28 9.90
C ASN A 134 15.92 7.61 10.32
N ARG A 135 17.01 7.57 11.07
CA ARG A 135 17.80 8.76 11.41
C ARG A 135 18.38 9.41 10.16
N ILE A 136 18.97 8.63 9.24
CA ILE A 136 19.51 9.14 7.97
C ILE A 136 18.40 9.80 7.13
N ILE A 137 17.21 9.22 7.10
CA ILE A 137 16.06 9.80 6.36
C ILE A 137 15.62 11.12 7.00
N ARG A 138 15.49 11.17 8.33
CA ARG A 138 15.15 12.40 9.06
C ARG A 138 16.16 13.51 8.84
N ASP A 139 17.44 13.19 8.91
CA ASP A 139 18.51 14.17 8.68
C ASP A 139 18.45 14.73 7.25
N ARG A 140 18.16 13.87 6.25
CA ARG A 140 17.95 14.31 4.85
C ARG A 140 16.73 15.20 4.71
N LEU A 141 15.61 14.87 5.34
CA LEU A 141 14.40 15.69 5.30
C LEU A 141 14.64 17.05 5.96
N ALA A 142 15.31 17.09 7.11
CA ALA A 142 15.67 18.34 7.78
C ALA A 142 16.55 19.23 6.88
N MET A 143 17.53 18.65 6.18
CA MET A 143 18.35 19.39 5.21
C MET A 143 17.54 19.93 4.03
N LEU A 144 16.53 19.21 3.56
CA LEU A 144 15.65 19.66 2.48
C LEU A 144 14.76 20.81 2.93
N ASP A 145 14.21 20.72 4.14
CA ASP A 145 13.40 21.78 4.73
C ASP A 145 14.22 23.06 4.96
N GLU A 146 15.46 22.95 5.44
CA GLU A 146 16.36 24.10 5.56
C GLU A 146 16.69 24.75 4.20
N ARG A 147 16.86 23.94 3.15
CA ARG A 147 17.13 24.46 1.80
C ARG A 147 15.89 25.15 1.23
N ALA A 148 14.71 24.56 1.40
CA ALA A 148 13.46 25.16 0.99
C ALA A 148 13.22 26.50 1.69
N PHE A 149 13.44 26.56 3.01
CA PHE A 149 13.33 27.80 3.80
C PHE A 149 14.31 28.88 3.34
N LYS A 150 15.58 28.51 3.08
CA LYS A 150 16.59 29.46 2.56
C LYS A 150 16.24 29.96 1.17
N GLN A 151 15.68 29.09 0.31
CA GLN A 151 15.24 29.48 -1.03
C GLN A 151 14.11 30.51 -0.95
N GLU A 152 13.08 30.21 -0.16
CA GLU A 152 11.95 31.11 0.04
C GLU A 152 12.36 32.46 0.63
N SER A 153 13.28 32.45 1.60
CA SER A 153 13.84 33.68 2.18
C SER A 153 14.63 34.50 1.15
N ASN A 154 15.39 33.86 0.26
CA ASN A 154 16.12 34.54 -0.82
C ASN A 154 15.16 35.12 -1.86
N ASP A 155 14.12 34.41 -2.21
CA ASP A 155 13.13 34.87 -3.19
C ASP A 155 12.38 36.11 -2.65
N LEU A 156 12.01 36.14 -1.36
CA LEU A 156 11.43 37.29 -0.70
C LEU A 156 12.37 38.52 -0.68
N LEU A 157 13.66 38.30 -0.42
CA LEU A 157 14.66 39.37 -0.45
C LEU A 157 14.83 39.97 -1.84
N VAL A 158 14.81 39.14 -2.89
CA VAL A 158 14.89 39.58 -4.29
C VAL A 158 13.65 40.39 -4.65
N GLU A 159 12.48 39.96 -4.25
CA GLU A 159 11.22 40.65 -4.51
C GLU A 159 11.18 42.03 -3.83
N GLU A 160 11.63 42.13 -2.55
CA GLU A 160 11.75 43.38 -1.82
C GLU A 160 12.75 44.36 -2.47
N LEU A 161 13.88 43.85 -2.95
CA LEU A 161 14.88 44.65 -3.67
C LEU A 161 14.31 45.16 -4.99
N CYS A 162 13.58 44.37 -5.75
CA CYS A 162 12.92 44.77 -6.99
C CYS A 162 11.90 45.87 -6.74
N LEU A 163 11.09 45.77 -5.71
CA LEU A 163 10.08 46.78 -5.31
C LEU A 163 10.75 48.12 -4.95
N LYS A 164 11.81 48.09 -4.15
CA LYS A 164 12.57 49.30 -3.80
C LYS A 164 13.19 49.99 -5.02
N THR A 165 13.71 49.23 -5.97
CA THR A 165 14.28 49.76 -7.21
C THR A 165 13.22 50.39 -8.12
N LEU A 166 12.01 49.81 -8.18
CA LEU A 166 10.90 50.37 -8.92
C LEU A 166 10.41 51.70 -8.31
N GLN A 167 10.30 51.76 -6.98
CA GLN A 167 9.90 52.99 -6.27
C GLN A 167 10.89 54.14 -6.46
N GLN A 168 12.21 53.85 -6.48
CA GLN A 168 13.24 54.88 -6.74
C GLN A 168 13.17 55.43 -8.18
N ARG A 169 12.82 54.59 -9.18
CA ARG A 169 12.66 55.03 -10.59
C ARG A 169 11.40 55.88 -10.82
N GLN A 170 10.39 55.83 -9.97
CA GLN A 170 9.20 56.65 -10.06
C GLN A 170 9.35 58.04 -9.40
N GLN A 171 10.42 58.28 -8.66
CA GLN A 171 10.73 59.55 -7.95
C GLN A 171 11.71 60.44 -8.75
N HIS A 172 12.17 60.01 -9.91
CA HIS A 172 12.99 60.75 -10.87
C HIS A 172 12.26 60.91 -12.20
#